data_f0b3fa707a5f13b3871ab057ad881fc5
#
_entry.id   f0b3fa707a5f13b3871ab057ad881fc5
#
_cell.length_a   1.000
_cell.length_b   1.000
_cell.length_c   1.000
_cell.angle_alpha   90.00
_cell.angle_beta   90.00
_cell.angle_gamma   90.00
#
_symmetry.space_group_name_H-M   'P 1'
#
loop_
_entity.id
_entity.type
_entity.pdbx_description
1 polymer ?
#
loop_
_entity_poly.entity_id
_entity_poly.type
_entity_poly.pdbx_seq_one_letter_code
_entity_poly.pdbx_strand_id
1 'polypeptide(L)'
;METYQNFSLEDLPNEEWRDVIGYEGLYQVSNFGRVKSLPRKHQLRCIIVSQHPTGGGYLTVTFTKNRKRKNFRTHKLVALCFLPK
;
A
#
# COMPACT_ATOMS: atom_id res chain seq x y z
N MET A 1 -10.36 -10.38 11.89
CA MET A 1 -9.10 -10.07 11.14
C MET A 1 -9.05 -8.59 10.84
N GLU A 2 -7.93 -7.96 11.11
CA GLU A 2 -7.74 -6.57 10.77
C GLU A 2 -7.66 -6.41 9.24
N THR A 3 -8.10 -5.26 8.72
CA THR A 3 -8.10 -5.01 7.27
C THR A 3 -6.72 -5.18 6.65
N TYR A 4 -5.66 -4.71 7.34
CA TYR A 4 -4.30 -4.81 6.80
C TYR A 4 -3.81 -6.26 6.70
N GLN A 5 -4.46 -7.18 7.39
CA GLN A 5 -4.14 -8.61 7.34
C GLN A 5 -4.92 -9.34 6.26
N ASN A 6 -5.79 -8.65 5.53
CA ASN A 6 -6.54 -9.25 4.44
C ASN A 6 -5.70 -9.18 3.16
N PHE A 7 -5.17 -10.33 2.74
CA PHE A 7 -4.33 -10.43 1.55
C PHE A 7 -5.08 -10.83 0.28
N SER A 8 -6.41 -10.84 0.32
CA SER A 8 -7.21 -11.09 -0.87
C SER A 8 -7.04 -9.98 -1.90
N LEU A 9 -6.90 -10.34 -3.17
CA LEU A 9 -6.84 -9.37 -4.25
C LEU A 9 -8.22 -8.82 -4.63
N GLU A 10 -9.28 -9.39 -4.10
CA GLU A 10 -10.62 -8.87 -4.32
C GLU A 10 -10.80 -7.57 -3.55
N ASP A 11 -11.46 -6.60 -4.17
CA ASP A 11 -11.78 -5.34 -3.51
C ASP A 11 -12.81 -5.58 -2.42
N LEU A 12 -12.62 -4.93 -1.30
CA LEU A 12 -13.62 -4.90 -0.24
C LEU A 12 -14.78 -3.99 -0.67
N PRO A 13 -15.99 -4.18 -0.09
CA PRO A 13 -17.10 -3.27 -0.40
C PRO A 13 -16.69 -1.82 -0.21
N ASN A 14 -16.93 -0.97 -1.20
CA ASN A 14 -16.59 0.45 -1.21
C ASN A 14 -15.09 0.75 -1.16
N GLU A 15 -14.25 -0.24 -1.43
CA GLU A 15 -12.80 -0.01 -1.49
C GLU A 15 -12.43 0.65 -2.81
N GLU A 16 -11.60 1.68 -2.72
CA GLU A 16 -11.02 2.37 -3.87
C GLU A 16 -9.50 2.32 -3.78
N TRP A 17 -8.85 2.21 -4.93
CA TRP A 17 -7.40 2.15 -5.03
C TRP A 17 -6.87 3.35 -5.80
N ARG A 18 -5.75 3.91 -5.35
CA ARG A 18 -5.05 4.99 -6.05
C ARG A 18 -3.57 4.72 -6.07
N ASP A 19 -2.90 5.19 -7.12
CA ASP A 19 -1.45 5.09 -7.21
C ASP A 19 -0.81 5.88 -6.07
N VAL A 20 0.25 5.32 -5.48
CA VAL A 20 1.02 6.03 -4.48
C VAL A 20 1.83 7.11 -5.19
N ILE A 21 1.72 8.36 -4.74
CA ILE A 21 2.44 9.49 -5.33
C ILE A 21 3.94 9.24 -5.22
N GLY A 22 4.64 9.33 -6.36
CA GLY A 22 6.07 9.02 -6.46
C GLY A 22 6.35 7.56 -6.78
N TYR A 23 5.33 6.69 -6.75
CA TYR A 23 5.45 5.26 -7.05
C TYR A 23 4.37 4.81 -8.02
N GLU A 24 3.92 5.69 -8.89
CA GLU A 24 2.89 5.40 -9.89
C GLU A 24 3.30 4.21 -10.76
N GLY A 25 2.38 3.28 -10.97
CA GLY A 25 2.66 2.07 -11.72
C GLY A 25 3.38 0.99 -10.92
N LEU A 26 3.81 1.27 -9.70
CA LEU A 26 4.52 0.32 -8.83
C LEU A 26 3.69 -0.12 -7.63
N TYR A 27 3.03 0.82 -6.98
CA TYR A 27 2.25 0.56 -5.76
C TYR A 27 0.96 1.36 -5.77
N GLN A 28 -0.07 0.77 -5.18
CA GLN A 28 -1.35 1.45 -4.94
C GLN A 28 -1.73 1.32 -3.48
N VAL A 29 -2.51 2.28 -2.99
CA VAL A 29 -3.03 2.26 -1.63
C VAL A 29 -4.54 2.38 -1.70
N SER A 30 -5.25 1.66 -0.81
CA SER A 30 -6.70 1.73 -0.73
C SER A 30 -7.14 2.71 0.35
N ASN A 31 -8.39 3.17 0.21
CA ASN A 31 -9.01 4.01 1.23
C ASN A 31 -9.22 3.29 2.56
N PHE A 32 -9.10 1.97 2.59
CA PHE A 32 -9.17 1.17 3.82
C PHE A 32 -7.79 0.84 4.39
N GLY A 33 -6.73 1.39 3.80
CA GLY A 33 -5.38 1.21 4.33
C GLY A 33 -4.67 -0.05 3.87
N ARG A 34 -5.16 -0.72 2.84
CA ARG A 34 -4.42 -1.83 2.23
C ARG A 34 -3.47 -1.29 1.17
N VAL A 35 -2.36 -1.97 0.96
CA VAL A 35 -1.34 -1.57 -0.02
C VAL A 35 -1.13 -2.72 -1.00
N LYS A 36 -1.05 -2.39 -2.27
CA LYS A 36 -0.90 -3.35 -3.36
C LYS A 36 0.39 -3.06 -4.12
N SER A 37 1.16 -4.11 -4.39
CA SER A 37 2.31 -4.04 -5.29
C SER A 37 1.86 -4.49 -6.67
N LEU A 38 2.07 -3.66 -7.67
CA LEU A 38 1.62 -3.94 -9.03
C LEU A 38 2.63 -4.82 -9.77
N PRO A 39 2.20 -5.55 -10.82
CA PRO A 39 3.12 -6.38 -11.59
C PRO A 39 4.25 -5.55 -12.20
N ARG A 40 5.43 -6.14 -12.25
CA ARG A 40 6.59 -5.52 -12.85
C ARG A 40 7.54 -6.63 -13.35
N LYS A 41 8.64 -6.24 -13.95
CA LYS A 41 9.55 -7.13 -14.68
C LYS A 41 9.92 -8.40 -13.91
N HIS A 42 10.20 -8.31 -12.61
CA HIS A 42 10.60 -9.46 -11.79
C HIS A 42 9.50 -9.98 -10.88
N GLN A 43 8.33 -9.36 -10.92
CA GLN A 43 7.17 -9.74 -10.12
C GLN A 43 5.94 -9.61 -11.02
N LEU A 44 5.49 -10.73 -11.56
CA LEU A 44 4.43 -10.71 -12.58
C LEU A 44 3.03 -10.68 -12.01
N ARG A 45 2.85 -10.65 -10.70
CA ARG A 45 1.54 -10.68 -10.04
C ARG A 45 1.32 -9.46 -9.17
N CYS A 46 0.06 -9.04 -9.05
CA CYS A 46 -0.34 -8.14 -7.99
C CYS A 46 -0.24 -8.86 -6.64
N ILE A 47 0.29 -8.18 -5.65
CA ILE A 47 0.42 -8.74 -4.31
C ILE A 47 -0.06 -7.69 -3.32
N ILE A 48 -0.87 -8.11 -2.32
CA ILE A 48 -1.19 -7.25 -1.19
C ILE A 48 0.04 -7.25 -0.28
N VAL A 49 0.58 -6.08 -0.04
CA VAL A 49 1.84 -5.91 0.69
C VAL A 49 1.59 -6.08 2.19
N SER A 50 2.45 -6.87 2.84
CA SER A 50 2.42 -6.99 4.30
C SER A 50 2.77 -5.67 4.97
N GLN A 51 2.06 -5.36 6.04
CA GLN A 51 2.31 -4.16 6.84
C GLN A 51 2.79 -4.59 8.21
N HIS A 52 3.71 -3.82 8.78
CA HIS A 52 4.32 -4.14 10.05
C HIS A 52 3.96 -3.09 11.09
N PRO A 53 3.43 -3.48 12.26
CA PRO A 53 3.27 -2.55 13.36
C PRO A 53 4.63 -2.03 13.82
N THR A 54 4.71 -0.73 14.09
CA THR A 54 5.92 -0.10 14.63
C THR A 54 5.64 0.42 16.02
N GLY A 55 6.68 0.86 16.72
CA GLY A 55 6.51 1.51 18.01
C GLY A 55 5.53 2.68 17.89
N GLY A 56 4.58 2.79 18.80
CA GLY A 56 3.54 3.78 18.74
C GLY A 56 2.25 3.31 18.05
N GLY A 57 2.20 2.06 17.56
CA GLY A 57 0.97 1.47 17.03
C GLY A 57 0.65 1.83 15.59
N TYR A 58 1.62 2.36 14.83
CA TYR A 58 1.41 2.68 13.42
C TYR A 58 1.80 1.51 12.53
N LEU A 59 1.05 1.33 11.44
CA LEU A 59 1.38 0.34 10.42
C LEU A 59 2.35 0.96 9.41
N THR A 60 3.33 0.19 9.00
CA THR A 60 4.40 0.62 8.10
C THR A 60 4.55 -0.36 6.95
N VAL A 61 4.77 0.16 5.75
CA VAL A 61 5.10 -0.63 4.57
C VAL A 61 6.47 -0.20 4.05
N THR A 62 7.15 -1.13 3.37
CA THR A 62 8.43 -0.86 2.73
C THR A 62 8.24 -0.90 1.22
N PHE A 63 8.60 0.17 0.55
CA PHE A 63 8.59 0.24 -0.92
C PHE A 63 9.99 0.15 -1.47
N THR A 64 10.11 -0.50 -2.62
CA THR A 64 11.39 -0.59 -3.35
C THR A 64 11.23 0.09 -4.70
N LYS A 65 12.12 1.02 -5.01
CA LYS A 65 12.17 1.70 -6.30
C LYS A 65 13.63 2.01 -6.62
N ASN A 66 14.06 1.68 -7.84
CA ASN A 66 15.45 1.90 -8.27
C ASN A 66 16.47 1.28 -7.30
N ARG A 67 16.17 0.05 -6.80
CA ARG A 67 17.00 -0.69 -5.85
C ARG A 67 17.15 -0.03 -4.48
N LYS A 68 16.31 0.97 -4.18
CA LYS A 68 16.31 1.64 -2.88
C LYS A 68 15.04 1.29 -2.13
N ARG A 69 15.17 1.04 -0.83
CA ARG A 69 14.05 0.75 0.05
C ARG A 69 13.72 1.98 0.87
N LYS A 70 12.43 2.21 1.06
CA LYS A 70 11.96 3.29 1.90
C LYS A 70 10.71 2.87 2.66
N ASN A 71 10.66 3.19 3.94
CA ASN A 71 9.53 2.85 4.81
C ASN A 71 8.55 4.01 4.85
N PHE A 72 7.27 3.67 4.81
CA PHE A 72 6.19 4.65 4.89
C PHE A 72 5.14 4.19 5.90
N ARG A 73 4.58 5.12 6.63
CA ARG A 73 3.41 4.85 7.47
C ARG A 73 2.17 4.81 6.60
N THR A 74 1.40 3.74 6.69
CA THR A 74 0.25 3.53 5.81
C THR A 74 -0.77 4.65 5.92
N HIS A 75 -1.08 5.14 7.13
CA HIS A 75 -2.07 6.20 7.29
C HIS A 75 -1.66 7.49 6.58
N LYS A 76 -0.35 7.76 6.49
CA LYS A 76 0.14 8.92 5.76
C LYS A 76 -0.04 8.74 4.25
N LEU A 77 0.12 7.52 3.74
CA LEU A 77 -0.12 7.24 2.33
C LEU A 77 -1.59 7.43 1.97
N VAL A 78 -2.49 6.95 2.82
CA VAL A 78 -3.93 7.14 2.62
C VAL A 78 -4.26 8.63 2.59
N ALA A 79 -3.75 9.39 3.56
CA ALA A 79 -3.99 10.83 3.62
C ALA A 79 -3.47 11.53 2.38
N LEU A 80 -2.26 11.17 1.94
CA LEU A 80 -1.63 11.80 0.77
C LEU A 80 -2.43 11.56 -0.51
N CYS A 81 -2.99 10.36 -0.67
CA CYS A 81 -3.60 9.93 -1.92
C CYS A 81 -5.12 10.16 -1.97
N PHE A 82 -5.80 10.24 -0.84
CA PHE A 82 -7.26 10.31 -0.79
C PHE A 82 -7.83 11.60 -0.21
N LEU A 83 -7.09 12.32 0.62
CA LEU A 83 -7.62 13.55 1.18
C LEU A 83 -7.55 14.68 0.15
N PRO A 84 -8.53 15.59 0.13
CA PRO A 84 -8.48 16.75 -0.75
C PRO A 84 -7.31 17.64 -0.38
N LYS A 85 -6.74 18.23 -1.37
CA LYS A 85 -5.67 19.20 -1.17
C LYS A 85 -6.23 20.59 -0.88
#